data_483a7085fd5b27df3cf0e9b73b24384d
#
_entry.id   483a7085fd5b27df3cf0e9b73b24384d
#
_cell.length_a   1.000
_cell.length_b   1.000
_cell.length_c   1.000
_cell.angle_alpha   90.00
_cell.angle_beta   90.00
_cell.angle_gamma   90.00
#
_symmetry.space_group_name_H-M   'P 1'
#
loop_
_entity.id
_entity.type
_entity.pdbx_description
1 polymer ?
#
loop_
_entity_poly.entity_id
_entity_poly.type
_entity_poly.pdbx_seq_one_letter_code
_entity_poly.pdbx_strand_id
1 'polypeptide(L)'
;MLRGLFITVVAFAATLSGALAQEASGPLTTEMAQRRLQAYVNTWSSNEDINPSSVEHYYADRVIYYGKPMSRQQILRDKLNYISVWPERHYRIVPGTVSAACDRGHTLCRVSGIMAWDRRSRTGRTSMGSARLTLILSKGSGGRIARESASLQSR
;
A
#
# COMPACT_ATOMS: atom_id res chain seq x y z
N MET A 1 30.73 63.89 0.98
CA MET A 1 30.21 63.06 -0.13
C MET A 1 30.34 61.59 0.26
N LEU A 2 29.28 60.96 0.82
CA LEU A 2 29.27 59.55 1.15
C LEU A 2 28.36 58.84 0.15
N ARG A 3 28.91 57.93 -0.64
CA ARG A 3 28.18 57.04 -1.53
C ARG A 3 27.78 55.78 -0.76
N GLY A 4 26.51 55.63 -0.46
CA GLY A 4 25.93 54.41 0.09
C GLY A 4 25.87 53.30 -0.94
N LEU A 5 26.44 52.15 -0.59
CA LEU A 5 26.39 50.92 -1.38
C LEU A 5 25.18 50.09 -0.91
N PHE A 6 24.15 49.99 -1.74
CA PHE A 6 23.00 49.12 -1.48
C PHE A 6 23.35 47.70 -1.96
N ILE A 7 23.48 46.78 -1.04
CA ILE A 7 23.61 45.34 -1.33
C ILE A 7 22.20 44.75 -1.37
N THR A 8 21.75 44.39 -2.56
CA THR A 8 20.49 43.69 -2.78
C THR A 8 20.72 42.19 -2.54
N VAL A 9 20.17 41.69 -1.46
CA VAL A 9 20.15 40.24 -1.16
C VAL A 9 18.99 39.62 -1.92
N VAL A 10 19.28 38.85 -2.97
CA VAL A 10 18.30 38.03 -3.68
C VAL A 10 18.12 36.72 -2.93
N ALA A 11 17.01 36.56 -2.24
CA ALA A 11 16.64 35.30 -1.61
C ALA A 11 16.14 34.31 -2.68
N PHE A 12 16.91 33.27 -2.93
CA PHE A 12 16.46 32.10 -3.71
C PHE A 12 15.56 31.23 -2.83
N ALA A 13 14.25 31.31 -3.02
CA ALA A 13 13.30 30.36 -2.47
C ALA A 13 13.32 29.11 -3.35
N ALA A 14 14.03 28.07 -2.93
CA ALA A 14 13.98 26.76 -3.57
C ALA A 14 12.64 26.08 -3.24
N THR A 15 11.75 25.98 -4.19
CA THR A 15 10.48 25.24 -4.09
C THR A 15 10.75 23.75 -4.17
N LEU A 16 10.79 23.08 -3.02
CA LEU A 16 10.82 21.62 -2.86
C LEU A 16 9.40 21.02 -2.97
N SER A 17 8.73 21.20 -4.07
CA SER A 17 7.35 20.72 -4.26
C SER A 17 7.19 19.86 -5.52
N GLY A 18 8.10 18.98 -5.82
CA GLY A 18 8.06 18.19 -7.07
C GLY A 18 8.18 16.67 -6.97
N ALA A 19 8.48 16.12 -5.81
CA ALA A 19 8.90 14.71 -5.73
C ALA A 19 7.77 13.67 -5.49
N LEU A 20 6.58 14.07 -5.05
CA LEU A 20 5.52 13.12 -4.69
C LEU A 20 4.47 12.83 -5.78
N ALA A 21 4.45 13.61 -6.87
CA ALA A 21 3.45 13.42 -7.93
C ALA A 21 3.92 12.51 -9.09
N GLN A 22 5.16 12.09 -9.13
CA GLN A 22 5.77 11.42 -10.30
C GLN A 22 5.75 9.89 -10.25
N GLU A 23 5.34 9.27 -9.15
CA GLU A 23 5.26 7.79 -9.06
C GLU A 23 4.08 7.19 -9.86
N ALA A 24 3.07 7.96 -10.23
CA ALA A 24 1.88 7.48 -10.92
C ALA A 24 2.03 7.28 -12.44
N SER A 25 3.09 7.78 -13.07
CA SER A 25 3.22 7.84 -14.54
C SER A 25 4.31 6.93 -15.12
N GLY A 26 5.12 6.30 -14.29
CA GLY A 26 6.20 5.41 -14.72
C GLY A 26 5.74 4.00 -15.09
N PRO A 27 6.61 3.20 -15.75
CA PRO A 27 6.35 1.79 -15.96
C PRO A 27 6.29 1.07 -14.60
N LEU A 28 5.44 0.03 -14.52
CA LEU A 28 5.44 -0.85 -13.35
C LEU A 28 6.76 -1.62 -13.30
N THR A 29 7.42 -1.63 -12.14
CA THR A 29 8.64 -2.41 -11.91
C THR A 29 8.46 -3.39 -10.76
N THR A 30 9.30 -4.40 -10.73
CA THR A 30 9.32 -5.39 -9.63
C THR A 30 9.62 -4.75 -8.29
N GLU A 31 10.56 -3.80 -8.26
CA GLU A 31 10.96 -3.07 -7.04
C GLU A 31 9.80 -2.20 -6.52
N MET A 32 9.08 -1.53 -7.43
CA MET A 32 7.89 -0.76 -7.05
C MET A 32 6.82 -1.68 -6.48
N ALA A 33 6.57 -2.82 -7.11
CA ALA A 33 5.58 -3.78 -6.63
C ALA A 33 5.94 -4.34 -5.24
N GLN A 34 7.22 -4.65 -4.99
CA GLN A 34 7.72 -5.11 -3.70
C GLN A 34 7.55 -4.04 -2.61
N ARG A 35 7.93 -2.78 -2.89
CA ARG A 35 7.70 -1.67 -1.96
C ARG A 35 6.21 -1.45 -1.66
N ARG A 36 5.36 -1.57 -2.69
CA ARG A 36 3.91 -1.43 -2.55
C ARG A 36 3.33 -2.51 -1.63
N LEU A 37 3.75 -3.77 -1.76
CA LEU A 37 3.33 -4.86 -0.88
C LEU A 37 3.71 -4.58 0.58
N GLN A 38 4.94 -4.15 0.83
CA GLN A 38 5.42 -3.86 2.18
C GLN A 38 4.64 -2.69 2.81
N ALA A 39 4.49 -1.58 2.08
CA ALA A 39 3.75 -0.42 2.54
C ALA A 39 2.27 -0.76 2.81
N TYR A 40 1.66 -1.54 1.91
CA TYR A 40 0.30 -2.03 2.07
C TYR A 40 0.10 -2.81 3.37
N VAL A 41 0.97 -3.78 3.66
CA VAL A 41 0.87 -4.61 4.88
C VAL A 41 1.08 -3.76 6.14
N ASN A 42 2.00 -2.80 6.12
CA ASN A 42 2.23 -1.89 7.24
C ASN A 42 1.00 -1.01 7.53
N THR A 43 0.37 -0.45 6.49
CA THR A 43 -0.83 0.39 6.62
C THR A 43 -1.97 -0.36 7.34
N TRP A 44 -2.16 -1.64 7.06
CA TRP A 44 -3.25 -2.39 7.67
C TRP A 44 -2.98 -2.84 9.12
N SER A 45 -1.82 -2.58 9.66
CA SER A 45 -1.50 -2.79 11.08
C SER A 45 -1.99 -1.66 11.98
N SER A 46 -2.27 -0.47 11.43
CA SER A 46 -2.77 0.70 12.16
C SER A 46 -4.28 0.90 11.92
N ASN A 47 -5.03 1.23 12.97
CA ASN A 47 -6.45 1.57 12.84
C ASN A 47 -6.64 2.94 12.16
N GLU A 48 -5.78 3.88 12.44
CA GLU A 48 -5.85 5.27 11.95
C GLU A 48 -5.61 5.33 10.43
N ASP A 49 -4.80 4.41 9.93
CA ASP A 49 -4.47 4.32 8.51
C ASP A 49 -5.58 3.64 7.67
N ILE A 50 -6.60 3.05 8.31
CA ILE A 50 -7.73 2.45 7.59
C ILE A 50 -8.83 3.50 7.40
N ASN A 51 -8.75 4.22 6.30
CA ASN A 51 -9.61 5.33 5.94
C ASN A 51 -9.85 5.40 4.41
N PRO A 52 -10.75 6.27 3.92
CA PRO A 52 -11.02 6.40 2.48
C PRO A 52 -9.77 6.69 1.64
N SER A 53 -8.87 7.56 2.13
CA SER A 53 -7.65 7.93 1.39
C SER A 53 -6.70 6.75 1.20
N SER A 54 -6.50 5.90 2.21
CA SER A 54 -5.66 4.72 2.09
C SER A 54 -6.24 3.70 1.10
N VAL A 55 -7.55 3.50 1.13
CA VAL A 55 -8.21 2.62 0.16
C VAL A 55 -8.09 3.18 -1.26
N GLU A 56 -8.25 4.49 -1.45
CA GLU A 56 -8.05 5.14 -2.74
C GLU A 56 -6.59 5.06 -3.21
N HIS A 57 -5.64 5.19 -2.30
CA HIS A 57 -4.22 5.09 -2.60
C HIS A 57 -3.82 3.69 -3.09
N TYR A 58 -4.34 2.64 -2.42
CA TYR A 58 -3.91 1.27 -2.72
C TYR A 58 -4.72 0.59 -3.80
N TYR A 59 -6.02 0.84 -3.93
CA TYR A 59 -6.91 0.05 -4.78
C TYR A 59 -7.38 0.80 -6.03
N ALA A 60 -7.52 0.05 -7.12
CA ALA A 60 -8.27 0.49 -8.30
C ALA A 60 -9.76 0.72 -7.95
N ASP A 61 -10.53 1.39 -8.82
CA ASP A 61 -11.96 1.67 -8.58
C ASP A 61 -12.77 0.38 -8.44
N ARG A 62 -12.40 -0.64 -9.21
CA ARG A 62 -12.94 -2.00 -9.14
C ARG A 62 -11.81 -2.98 -8.95
N VAL A 63 -11.98 -3.89 -8.01
CA VAL A 63 -10.97 -4.86 -7.57
C VAL A 63 -11.59 -6.24 -7.50
N ILE A 64 -10.86 -7.26 -7.94
CA ILE A 64 -11.19 -8.63 -7.56
C ILE A 64 -10.59 -8.90 -6.19
N TYR A 65 -11.41 -8.78 -5.16
CA TYR A 65 -11.03 -8.89 -3.76
C TYR A 65 -11.46 -10.24 -3.21
N TYR A 66 -10.49 -11.11 -2.94
CA TYR A 66 -10.73 -12.51 -2.54
C TYR A 66 -11.74 -13.25 -3.43
N GLY A 67 -11.56 -13.10 -4.75
CA GLY A 67 -12.40 -13.74 -5.76
C GLY A 67 -13.71 -13.02 -6.09
N LYS A 68 -14.05 -11.93 -5.41
CA LYS A 68 -15.28 -11.16 -5.62
C LYS A 68 -14.99 -9.77 -6.19
N PRO A 69 -15.76 -9.30 -7.19
CA PRO A 69 -15.67 -7.92 -7.64
C PRO A 69 -16.20 -6.98 -6.55
N MET A 70 -15.36 -6.03 -6.11
CA MET A 70 -15.70 -5.05 -5.08
C MET A 70 -15.25 -3.65 -5.49
N SER A 71 -16.03 -2.64 -5.08
CA SER A 71 -15.62 -1.23 -5.12
C SER A 71 -14.74 -0.88 -3.93
N ARG A 72 -14.00 0.23 -4.03
CA ARG A 72 -13.23 0.78 -2.90
C ARG A 72 -14.07 0.94 -1.63
N GLN A 73 -15.30 1.45 -1.77
CA GLN A 73 -16.19 1.65 -0.63
C GLN A 73 -16.58 0.30 0.04
N GLN A 74 -16.79 -0.75 -0.74
CA GLN A 74 -17.07 -2.08 -0.20
C GLN A 74 -15.85 -2.66 0.54
N ILE A 75 -14.64 -2.48 -0.03
CA ILE A 75 -13.39 -2.87 0.62
C ILE A 75 -13.17 -2.10 1.92
N LEU A 76 -13.42 -0.79 1.93
CA LEU A 76 -13.31 0.01 3.16
C LEU A 76 -14.25 -0.51 4.25
N ARG A 77 -15.52 -0.78 3.93
CA ARG A 77 -16.47 -1.36 4.89
C ARG A 77 -16.00 -2.71 5.42
N ASP A 78 -15.51 -3.59 4.55
CA ASP A 78 -14.97 -4.90 4.94
C ASP A 78 -13.82 -4.74 5.94
N LYS A 79 -12.87 -3.85 5.65
CA LYS A 79 -11.75 -3.57 6.54
C LYS A 79 -12.17 -2.93 7.87
N LEU A 80 -13.12 -1.99 7.87
CA LEU A 80 -13.67 -1.38 9.09
C LEU A 80 -14.39 -2.42 9.96
N ASN A 81 -15.14 -3.33 9.35
CA ASN A 81 -15.76 -4.45 10.07
C ASN A 81 -14.70 -5.37 10.67
N TYR A 82 -13.63 -5.67 9.92
CA TYR A 82 -12.55 -6.50 10.42
C TYR A 82 -11.84 -5.87 11.63
N ILE A 83 -11.51 -4.58 11.61
CA ILE A 83 -10.86 -3.89 12.74
C ILE A 83 -11.78 -3.72 13.94
N SER A 84 -13.09 -3.70 13.75
CA SER A 84 -14.03 -3.70 14.89
C SER A 84 -13.94 -4.99 15.71
N VAL A 85 -13.60 -6.11 15.08
CA VAL A 85 -13.38 -7.41 15.74
C VAL A 85 -11.95 -7.54 16.26
N TRP A 86 -10.97 -7.09 15.49
CA TRP A 86 -9.55 -7.21 15.76
C TRP A 86 -8.85 -5.84 15.82
N PRO A 87 -9.11 -5.01 16.85
CA PRO A 87 -8.56 -3.66 16.94
C PRO A 87 -7.05 -3.63 17.18
N GLU A 88 -6.50 -4.62 17.86
CA GLU A 88 -5.06 -4.79 18.03
C GLU A 88 -4.59 -5.87 17.06
N ARG A 89 -3.72 -5.48 16.11
CA ARG A 89 -3.18 -6.41 15.13
C ARG A 89 -1.85 -5.90 14.57
N HIS A 90 -0.96 -6.85 14.32
CA HIS A 90 0.33 -6.60 13.69
C HIS A 90 0.48 -7.53 12.49
N TYR A 91 0.68 -6.93 11.34
CA TYR A 91 1.03 -7.64 10.13
C TYR A 91 2.48 -7.39 9.78
N ARG A 92 3.17 -8.40 9.29
CA ARG A 92 4.51 -8.26 8.76
C ARG A 92 4.73 -9.19 7.58
N ILE A 93 5.55 -8.78 6.65
CA ILE A 93 6.06 -9.68 5.61
C ILE A 93 7.24 -10.45 6.19
N VAL A 94 7.21 -11.77 6.02
CA VAL A 94 8.33 -12.64 6.41
C VAL A 94 9.51 -12.35 5.47
N PRO A 95 10.69 -12.01 5.99
CA PRO A 95 11.87 -11.72 5.18
C PRO A 95 12.22 -12.86 4.21
N GLY A 96 12.67 -12.51 3.00
CA GLY A 96 13.07 -13.47 1.98
C GLY A 96 11.92 -14.17 1.25
N THR A 97 10.65 -13.84 1.55
CA THR A 97 9.49 -14.50 0.91
C THR A 97 8.83 -13.68 -0.19
N VAL A 98 9.29 -12.44 -0.41
CA VAL A 98 8.71 -11.55 -1.43
C VAL A 98 9.22 -11.94 -2.81
N SER A 99 8.29 -12.12 -3.74
CA SER A 99 8.58 -12.28 -5.16
C SER A 99 7.69 -11.35 -5.97
N ALA A 100 8.23 -10.79 -7.05
CA ALA A 100 7.50 -9.94 -7.96
C ALA A 100 7.89 -10.26 -9.41
N ALA A 101 6.92 -10.20 -10.30
CA ALA A 101 7.11 -10.33 -11.74
C ALA A 101 6.13 -9.41 -12.46
N CYS A 102 6.62 -8.71 -13.48
CA CYS A 102 5.80 -7.87 -14.35
C CYS A 102 5.72 -8.51 -15.74
N ASP A 103 4.64 -8.24 -16.46
CA ASP A 103 4.51 -8.62 -17.86
C ASP A 103 5.50 -7.84 -18.74
N ARG A 104 5.71 -8.30 -19.98
CA ARG A 104 6.65 -7.66 -20.93
C ARG A 104 6.29 -6.21 -21.24
N GLY A 105 5.01 -5.87 -21.20
CA GLY A 105 4.51 -4.51 -21.44
C GLY A 105 4.55 -3.61 -20.21
N HIS A 106 4.97 -4.12 -19.06
CA HIS A 106 4.92 -3.38 -17.80
C HIS A 106 3.54 -2.79 -17.47
N THR A 107 2.48 -3.52 -17.89
CA THR A 107 1.08 -3.13 -17.67
C THR A 107 0.49 -3.77 -16.43
N LEU A 108 0.96 -4.95 -16.08
CA LEU A 108 0.58 -5.69 -14.87
C LEU A 108 1.84 -6.17 -14.14
N CYS A 109 1.83 -6.04 -12.82
CA CYS A 109 2.81 -6.69 -11.95
C CYS A 109 2.09 -7.56 -10.92
N ARG A 110 2.55 -8.79 -10.79
CA ARG A 110 2.17 -9.68 -9.70
C ARG A 110 3.25 -9.60 -8.62
N VAL A 111 2.85 -9.35 -7.38
CA VAL A 111 3.73 -9.43 -6.22
C VAL A 111 3.09 -10.31 -5.16
N SER A 112 3.89 -11.13 -4.50
CA SER A 112 3.44 -11.97 -3.40
C SER A 112 4.49 -12.07 -2.30
N GLY A 113 4.04 -12.36 -1.08
CA GLY A 113 4.89 -12.59 0.08
C GLY A 113 4.12 -13.33 1.17
N ILE A 114 4.83 -13.96 2.10
CA ILE A 114 4.21 -14.53 3.29
C ILE A 114 3.96 -13.38 4.27
N MET A 115 2.69 -13.10 4.52
CA MET A 115 2.25 -12.18 5.56
C MET A 115 1.95 -12.98 6.82
N ALA A 116 2.66 -12.70 7.89
CA ALA A 116 2.37 -13.22 9.22
C ALA A 116 1.58 -12.18 10.01
N TRP A 117 0.74 -12.65 10.91
CA TRP A 117 -0.03 -11.81 11.82
C TRP A 117 -0.03 -12.33 13.23
N ASP A 118 -0.17 -11.40 14.16
CA ASP A 118 -0.72 -11.59 15.50
C ASP A 118 -1.82 -10.54 15.71
N ARG A 119 -2.91 -10.94 16.38
CA ARG A 119 -4.07 -10.07 16.59
C ARG A 119 -4.81 -10.43 17.84
N ARG A 120 -5.42 -9.41 18.47
CA ARG A 120 -6.23 -9.54 19.68
C ARG A 120 -7.58 -8.89 19.47
N SER A 121 -8.64 -9.59 19.85
CA SER A 121 -10.00 -9.07 19.83
C SER A 121 -10.30 -8.25 21.09
N ARG A 122 -11.37 -7.46 21.06
CA ARG A 122 -11.86 -6.70 22.22
C ARG A 122 -12.19 -7.59 23.41
N THR A 123 -12.54 -8.86 23.19
CA THR A 123 -12.82 -9.84 24.23
C THR A 123 -11.57 -10.59 24.72
N GLY A 124 -10.38 -10.16 24.30
CA GLY A 124 -9.09 -10.76 24.69
C GLY A 124 -8.71 -12.03 23.91
N ARG A 125 -9.54 -12.50 22.97
CA ARG A 125 -9.19 -13.65 22.12
C ARG A 125 -8.01 -13.29 21.23
N THR A 126 -7.00 -14.14 21.17
CA THR A 126 -5.81 -13.99 20.33
C THR A 126 -5.85 -14.92 19.12
N SER A 127 -5.21 -14.53 18.02
CA SER A 127 -5.03 -15.35 16.83
C SER A 127 -3.70 -15.01 16.18
N MET A 128 -2.92 -16.02 15.85
CA MET A 128 -1.65 -15.92 15.13
C MET A 128 -1.68 -16.84 13.92
N GLY A 129 -1.00 -16.44 12.85
CA GLY A 129 -0.93 -17.28 11.66
C GLY A 129 -0.13 -16.62 10.53
N SER A 130 -0.16 -17.24 9.37
CA SER A 130 0.43 -16.71 8.16
C SER A 130 -0.37 -17.11 6.92
N ALA A 131 -0.28 -16.28 5.90
CA ALA A 131 -0.86 -16.52 4.59
C ALA A 131 0.07 -15.98 3.49
N ARG A 132 0.05 -16.60 2.33
CA ARG A 132 0.62 -16.02 1.13
C ARG A 132 -0.34 -14.96 0.59
N LEU A 133 0.01 -13.72 0.77
CA LEU A 133 -0.69 -12.58 0.17
C LEU A 133 -0.19 -12.39 -1.27
N THR A 134 -1.10 -12.19 -2.21
CA THR A 134 -0.79 -11.89 -3.61
C THR A 134 -1.59 -10.67 -4.06
N LEU A 135 -0.89 -9.71 -4.64
CA LEU A 135 -1.45 -8.51 -5.24
C LEU A 135 -1.13 -8.49 -6.74
N ILE A 136 -2.11 -8.09 -7.55
CA ILE A 136 -1.90 -7.72 -8.96
C ILE A 136 -2.07 -6.23 -9.06
N LEU A 137 -1.00 -5.54 -9.46
CA LEU A 137 -0.99 -4.10 -9.72
C LEU A 137 -1.22 -3.85 -11.19
N SER A 138 -1.99 -2.80 -11.53
CA SER A 138 -2.30 -2.46 -12.91
C SER A 138 -1.85 -1.03 -13.25
N LYS A 139 -1.12 -0.86 -14.35
CA LYS A 139 -0.73 0.44 -14.89
C LYS A 139 -1.96 1.29 -15.23
N GLY A 140 -3.01 0.68 -15.80
CA GLY A 140 -4.26 1.36 -16.14
C GLY A 140 -4.98 1.99 -14.94
N SER A 141 -4.66 1.56 -13.72
CA SER A 141 -5.13 2.17 -12.47
C SER A 141 -4.06 2.98 -11.73
N GLY A 142 -2.97 3.38 -12.40
CA GLY A 142 -1.87 4.11 -11.76
C GLY A 142 -1.06 3.27 -10.79
N GLY A 143 -0.84 1.99 -11.09
CA GLY A 143 -0.08 1.08 -10.22
C GLY A 143 -0.84 0.61 -8.98
N ARG A 144 -2.17 0.79 -8.95
CA ARG A 144 -3.01 0.34 -7.85
C ARG A 144 -3.37 -1.14 -7.95
N ILE A 145 -3.82 -1.71 -6.85
CA ILE A 145 -4.22 -3.11 -6.73
C ILE A 145 -5.52 -3.32 -7.51
N ALA A 146 -5.45 -4.14 -8.55
CA ALA A 146 -6.61 -4.60 -9.33
C ALA A 146 -7.13 -5.96 -8.86
N ARG A 147 -6.28 -6.75 -8.17
CA ARG A 147 -6.67 -8.02 -7.55
C ARG A 147 -5.89 -8.25 -6.26
N GLU A 148 -6.59 -8.75 -5.26
CA GLU A 148 -6.02 -9.23 -4.01
C GLU A 148 -6.52 -10.63 -3.69
N SER A 149 -5.62 -11.48 -3.22
CA SER A 149 -5.95 -12.82 -2.73
C SER A 149 -4.96 -13.24 -1.65
N ALA A 150 -5.39 -14.13 -0.75
CA ALA A 150 -4.52 -14.77 0.20
C ALA A 150 -4.86 -16.26 0.32
N SER A 151 -3.84 -17.08 0.56
CA SER A 151 -3.96 -18.49 0.87
C SER A 151 -3.23 -18.81 2.18
N LEU A 152 -3.93 -19.46 3.11
CA LEU A 152 -3.34 -19.87 4.38
C LEU A 152 -2.13 -20.77 4.13
N GLN A 153 -1.09 -20.57 4.93
CA GLN A 153 0.03 -21.49 4.95
C GLN A 153 -0.25 -22.54 6.01
N SER A 154 -0.31 -23.81 5.59
CA SER A 154 -0.29 -24.93 6.54
C SER A 154 1.02 -24.90 7.31
N ARG A 155 0.94 -25.12 8.61
CA ARG A 155 2.10 -25.33 9.47
C ARG A 155 2.73 -26.66 9.19
#